data_df239046f29abff8eeb0f497d3656628
#
_entry.id   df239046f29abff8eeb0f497d3656628
#
_cell.length_a   1.000
_cell.length_b   1.000
_cell.length_c   1.000
_cell.angle_alpha   90.00
_cell.angle_beta   90.00
_cell.angle_gamma   90.00
#
_symmetry.space_group_name_H-M   'P 1'
#
loop_
_entity.id
_entity.type
_entity.pdbx_description
1 polymer ?
#
loop_
_entity_poly.entity_id
_entity_poly.type
_entity_poly.pdbx_seq_one_letter_code
_entity_poly.pdbx_strand_id
1 'polypeptide(L)'
;MDWFNYYGLAIMAVIMIPNIIYAVKHKNQVVVYDNRAAIIFEQIGRYGCFAFMIFNIPYTYIGFWFSFGKIFYITVNAVLLLGYCISWSVLRNKNGIVKALLLSIIPSSVFIVSSILIANILLFVFAVIFAVTHIFVSIKSAKAENTDEPKIKKKTIISVIAVLL
;
A
#
# COMPACT_ATOMS: atom_id res chain seq x y z
N MET A 1 0.84 -26.10 -0.49
CA MET A 1 0.94 -24.78 0.14
C MET A 1 -0.33 -24.52 0.90
N ASP A 2 -0.16 -24.04 2.12
CA ASP A 2 -1.29 -23.80 3.01
C ASP A 2 -2.13 -22.63 2.47
N TRP A 3 -3.44 -22.69 2.65
CA TRP A 3 -4.39 -21.63 2.26
C TRP A 3 -4.07 -20.29 2.94
N PHE A 4 -3.22 -20.30 3.99
CA PHE A 4 -2.82 -19.14 4.76
C PHE A 4 -1.32 -18.85 4.59
N ASN A 5 -1.01 -17.64 4.14
CA ASN A 5 0.37 -17.19 3.92
C ASN A 5 0.86 -16.34 5.12
N TYR A 6 1.52 -16.99 6.08
CA TYR A 6 2.10 -16.32 7.26
C TYR A 6 3.14 -15.25 6.89
N TYR A 7 3.90 -15.46 5.82
CA TYR A 7 4.88 -14.48 5.35
C TYR A 7 4.20 -13.24 4.79
N GLY A 8 3.13 -13.43 4.04
CA GLY A 8 2.29 -12.35 3.54
C GLY A 8 1.69 -11.52 4.67
N LEU A 9 1.18 -12.17 5.72
CA LEU A 9 0.67 -11.50 6.90
C LEU A 9 1.76 -10.68 7.60
N ALA A 10 2.97 -11.23 7.78
CA ALA A 10 4.08 -10.52 8.42
C ALA A 10 4.50 -9.28 7.61
N ILE A 11 4.60 -9.40 6.28
CA ILE A 11 4.92 -8.29 5.38
C ILE A 11 3.85 -7.20 5.49
N MET A 12 2.58 -7.58 5.50
CA MET A 12 1.46 -6.66 5.66
C MET A 12 1.50 -5.91 6.99
N ALA A 13 1.76 -6.62 8.09
CA ALA A 13 1.86 -6.02 9.41
C ALA A 13 2.94 -4.93 9.44
N VAL A 14 4.11 -5.21 8.85
CA VAL A 14 5.22 -4.24 8.79
C VAL A 14 4.85 -3.00 7.96
N ILE A 15 4.20 -3.16 6.80
CA ILE A 15 3.75 -2.02 5.98
C ILE A 15 2.71 -1.17 6.73
N MET A 16 1.83 -1.81 7.50
CA MET A 16 0.75 -1.11 8.21
C MET A 16 1.26 -0.24 9.37
N ILE A 17 2.33 -0.63 10.06
CA ILE A 17 2.85 0.09 11.23
C ILE A 17 3.10 1.58 10.94
N PRO A 18 3.92 1.98 9.94
CA PRO A 18 4.15 3.39 9.66
C PRO A 18 2.88 4.15 9.27
N ASN A 19 1.99 3.49 8.50
CA ASN A 19 0.74 4.09 8.06
C ASN A 19 -0.19 4.39 9.24
N ILE A 20 -0.33 3.45 10.18
CA ILE A 20 -1.12 3.64 11.41
C ILE A 20 -0.53 4.77 12.26
N ILE A 21 0.79 4.77 12.46
CA ILE A 21 1.48 5.82 13.24
C ILE A 21 1.22 7.20 12.61
N TYR A 22 1.31 7.30 11.28
CA TYR A 22 1.04 8.55 10.57
C TYR A 22 -0.40 9.01 10.76
N ALA A 23 -1.35 8.13 10.54
CA ALA A 23 -2.76 8.45 10.64
C ALA A 23 -3.17 8.88 12.05
N VAL A 24 -2.62 8.23 13.08
CA VAL A 24 -2.87 8.63 14.48
C VAL A 24 -2.28 10.00 14.79
N LYS A 25 -1.07 10.31 14.29
CA LYS A 25 -0.40 11.59 14.54
C LYS A 25 -1.03 12.76 13.78
N HIS A 26 -1.59 12.52 12.59
CA HIS A 26 -2.10 13.56 11.70
C HIS A 26 -3.62 13.55 11.59
N LYS A 27 -4.31 13.12 12.63
CA LYS A 27 -5.77 12.99 12.72
C LYS A 27 -6.55 14.22 12.25
N ASN A 28 -5.95 15.42 12.34
CA ASN A 28 -6.57 16.69 12.02
C ASN A 28 -6.12 17.30 10.68
N GLN A 29 -5.21 16.64 9.97
CA GLN A 29 -4.67 17.12 8.69
C GLN A 29 -5.14 16.23 7.55
N VAL A 30 -6.40 16.33 7.19
CA VAL A 30 -6.93 15.59 6.04
C VAL A 30 -7.01 16.55 4.86
N VAL A 31 -5.97 16.59 4.06
CA VAL A 31 -6.07 17.11 2.69
C VAL A 31 -6.60 15.97 1.84
N VAL A 32 -7.84 16.05 1.47
CA VAL A 32 -8.49 15.02 0.66
C VAL A 32 -8.57 15.49 -0.77
N TYR A 33 -7.92 14.76 -1.66
CA TYR A 33 -8.24 14.80 -3.07
C TYR A 33 -9.69 14.32 -3.25
N ASP A 34 -10.57 15.18 -3.78
CA ASP A 34 -12.04 15.01 -3.75
C ASP A 34 -12.60 14.07 -4.86
N ASN A 35 -11.77 13.27 -5.52
CA ASN A 35 -12.27 12.30 -6.49
C ASN A 35 -12.68 10.99 -5.81
N ARG A 36 -13.96 10.87 -5.48
CA ARG A 36 -14.53 9.69 -4.80
C ARG A 36 -14.27 8.39 -5.54
N ALA A 37 -14.32 8.40 -6.87
CA ALA A 37 -14.06 7.19 -7.66
C ALA A 37 -12.62 6.69 -7.48
N ALA A 38 -11.62 7.57 -7.57
CA ALA A 38 -10.23 7.20 -7.39
C ALA A 38 -9.97 6.64 -5.99
N ILE A 39 -10.57 7.24 -4.96
CA ILE A 39 -10.46 6.77 -3.57
C ILE A 39 -11.10 5.39 -3.40
N ILE A 40 -12.28 5.16 -3.99
CA ILE A 40 -12.96 3.86 -3.91
C ILE A 40 -12.12 2.77 -4.60
N PHE A 41 -11.61 3.03 -5.79
CA PHE A 41 -10.75 2.06 -6.49
C PHE A 41 -9.43 1.79 -5.74
N GLU A 42 -8.84 2.82 -5.12
CA GLU A 42 -7.69 2.64 -4.24
C GLU A 42 -8.00 1.72 -3.07
N GLN A 43 -9.14 1.90 -2.40
CA GLN A 43 -9.56 1.06 -1.28
C GLN A 43 -9.85 -0.37 -1.72
N ILE A 44 -10.56 -0.56 -2.84
CA ILE A 44 -10.80 -1.89 -3.41
C ILE A 44 -9.47 -2.60 -3.71
N GLY A 45 -8.53 -1.91 -4.36
CA GLY A 45 -7.21 -2.44 -4.63
C GLY A 45 -6.45 -2.80 -3.35
N ARG A 46 -6.47 -1.93 -2.35
CA ARG A 46 -5.80 -2.11 -1.06
C ARG A 46 -6.33 -3.33 -0.32
N TYR A 47 -7.65 -3.42 -0.11
CA TYR A 47 -8.24 -4.57 0.59
C TYR A 47 -8.09 -5.88 -0.19
N GLY A 48 -8.15 -5.82 -1.51
CA GLY A 48 -7.85 -6.97 -2.36
C GLY A 48 -6.40 -7.44 -2.18
N CYS A 49 -5.43 -6.53 -2.19
CA CYS A 49 -4.03 -6.87 -1.90
C CYS A 49 -3.86 -7.50 -0.51
N PHE A 50 -4.51 -6.95 0.52
CA PHE A 50 -4.46 -7.49 1.88
C PHE A 50 -5.03 -8.90 1.95
N ALA A 51 -6.20 -9.11 1.39
CA ALA A 51 -6.87 -10.41 1.41
C ALA A 51 -6.04 -11.47 0.67
N PHE A 52 -5.61 -11.18 -0.58
CA PHE A 52 -4.93 -12.17 -1.41
C PHE A 52 -3.42 -12.31 -1.14
N MET A 53 -2.83 -11.44 -0.35
CA MET A 53 -1.49 -11.64 0.18
C MET A 53 -1.46 -12.58 1.38
N ILE A 54 -2.56 -12.60 2.16
CA ILE A 54 -2.73 -13.45 3.34
C ILE A 54 -3.38 -14.80 2.98
N PHE A 55 -4.41 -14.77 2.13
CA PHE A 55 -5.19 -15.95 1.77
C PHE A 55 -4.90 -16.39 0.34
N ASN A 56 -4.46 -17.62 0.21
CA ASN A 56 -4.25 -18.27 -1.09
C ASN A 56 -5.51 -19.03 -1.48
N ILE A 57 -6.25 -18.51 -2.46
CA ILE A 57 -7.45 -19.19 -2.96
C ILE A 57 -7.01 -20.30 -3.93
N PRO A 58 -7.48 -21.56 -3.75
CA PRO A 58 -7.19 -22.64 -4.68
C PRO A 58 -7.53 -22.24 -6.12
N TYR A 59 -6.76 -22.73 -7.07
CA TYR A 59 -6.86 -22.48 -8.53
C TYR A 59 -6.50 -21.03 -8.98
N THR A 60 -6.23 -20.10 -8.08
CA THR A 60 -5.84 -18.71 -8.44
C THR A 60 -4.37 -18.42 -8.22
N TYR A 61 -3.64 -19.33 -7.59
CA TYR A 61 -2.20 -19.26 -7.39
C TYR A 61 -1.55 -20.60 -7.72
N ILE A 62 -0.30 -20.52 -8.23
CA ILE A 62 0.50 -21.70 -8.60
C ILE A 62 1.51 -22.03 -7.49
N GLY A 63 1.94 -21.03 -6.74
CA GLY A 63 3.03 -21.12 -5.79
C GLY A 63 4.35 -20.62 -6.35
N PHE A 64 5.45 -20.97 -5.71
CA PHE A 64 6.77 -20.51 -6.17
C PHE A 64 7.20 -21.23 -7.44
N TRP A 65 7.64 -20.47 -8.44
CA TRP A 65 8.02 -20.96 -9.78
C TRP A 65 9.31 -21.79 -9.77
N PHE A 66 10.15 -21.67 -8.74
CA PHE A 66 11.46 -22.30 -8.67
C PHE A 66 11.83 -22.70 -7.23
N SER A 67 12.79 -23.61 -7.09
CA SER A 67 13.14 -24.22 -5.80
C SER A 67 13.55 -23.23 -4.71
N PHE A 68 14.21 -22.13 -5.08
CA PHE A 68 14.60 -21.05 -4.16
C PHE A 68 13.57 -19.90 -4.07
N GLY A 69 12.40 -20.04 -4.69
CA GLY A 69 11.40 -19.01 -4.80
C GLY A 69 10.95 -18.44 -3.46
N LYS A 70 10.83 -19.28 -2.43
CA LYS A 70 10.48 -18.87 -1.08
C LYS A 70 11.54 -17.94 -0.46
N ILE A 71 12.82 -18.31 -0.58
CA ILE A 71 13.92 -17.50 -0.03
C ILE A 71 13.99 -16.17 -0.78
N PHE A 72 13.87 -16.21 -2.10
CA PHE A 72 13.86 -15.00 -2.93
C PHE A 72 12.68 -14.08 -2.60
N TYR A 73 11.49 -14.64 -2.40
CA TYR A 73 10.30 -13.91 -1.97
C TYR A 73 10.53 -13.17 -0.64
N ILE A 74 11.07 -13.85 0.36
CA ILE A 74 11.35 -13.25 1.67
C ILE A 74 12.44 -12.18 1.55
N THR A 75 13.53 -12.45 0.83
CA THR A 75 14.65 -11.51 0.69
C THR A 75 14.24 -10.22 -0.03
N VAL A 76 13.56 -10.32 -1.18
CA VAL A 76 13.14 -9.16 -1.95
C VAL A 76 12.15 -8.32 -1.16
N ASN A 77 11.17 -8.95 -0.52
CA ASN A 77 10.21 -8.22 0.32
C ASN A 77 10.89 -7.58 1.53
N ALA A 78 11.85 -8.24 2.18
CA ALA A 78 12.61 -7.67 3.29
C ALA A 78 13.39 -6.41 2.86
N VAL A 79 14.04 -6.43 1.70
CA VAL A 79 14.75 -5.27 1.14
C VAL A 79 13.77 -4.12 0.85
N LEU A 80 12.63 -4.41 0.22
CA LEU A 80 11.61 -3.40 -0.05
C LEU A 80 11.02 -2.80 1.24
N LEU A 81 10.76 -3.63 2.26
CA LEU A 81 10.26 -3.18 3.55
C LEU A 81 11.29 -2.31 4.29
N LEU A 82 12.57 -2.68 4.28
CA LEU A 82 13.63 -1.85 4.84
C LEU A 82 13.72 -0.51 4.11
N GLY A 83 13.68 -0.51 2.78
CA GLY A 83 13.62 0.72 1.98
C GLY A 83 12.41 1.58 2.31
N TYR A 84 11.25 0.97 2.54
CA TYR A 84 10.03 1.66 2.98
C TYR A 84 10.20 2.32 4.35
N CYS A 85 10.67 1.58 5.34
CA CYS A 85 10.89 2.10 6.70
C CYS A 85 11.94 3.21 6.73
N ILE A 86 13.03 3.09 5.96
CA ILE A 86 14.06 4.11 5.83
C ILE A 86 13.47 5.37 5.16
N SER A 87 12.77 5.20 4.04
CA SER A 87 12.12 6.32 3.34
C SER A 87 11.15 7.05 4.26
N TRP A 88 10.40 6.32 5.06
CA TRP A 88 9.47 6.89 6.03
C TRP A 88 10.19 7.70 7.11
N SER A 89 11.29 7.17 7.65
CA SER A 89 12.09 7.84 8.70
C SER A 89 12.78 9.09 8.18
N VAL A 90 13.40 9.02 6.99
CA VAL A 90 14.14 10.14 6.37
C VAL A 90 13.21 11.25 5.91
N LEU A 91 12.03 10.88 5.36
CA LEU A 91 11.08 11.84 4.80
C LEU A 91 10.01 12.27 5.80
N ARG A 92 10.13 11.87 7.06
CA ARG A 92 9.14 12.18 8.11
C ARG A 92 8.81 13.67 8.22
N ASN A 93 9.84 14.52 8.16
CA ASN A 93 9.72 15.98 8.34
C ASN A 93 9.68 16.75 7.00
N LYS A 94 9.67 16.03 5.87
CA LYS A 94 9.61 16.65 4.55
C LYS A 94 8.21 16.48 3.98
N ASN A 95 7.62 17.56 3.46
CA ASN A 95 6.39 17.50 2.69
C ASN A 95 6.74 17.67 1.21
N GLY A 96 6.03 16.99 0.34
CA GLY A 96 6.21 17.14 -1.10
C GLY A 96 5.97 15.88 -1.92
N ILE A 97 6.01 16.05 -3.23
CA ILE A 97 5.74 15.01 -4.24
C ILE A 97 6.69 13.82 -4.11
N VAL A 98 7.96 14.06 -3.77
CA VAL A 98 8.97 12.99 -3.63
C VAL A 98 8.60 12.03 -2.49
N LYS A 99 8.16 12.56 -1.35
CA LYS A 99 7.66 11.74 -0.23
C LYS A 99 6.45 10.90 -0.66
N ALA A 100 5.46 11.56 -1.28
CA ALA A 100 4.25 10.90 -1.75
C ALA A 100 4.58 9.78 -2.75
N LEU A 101 5.49 10.02 -3.70
CA LEU A 101 5.92 9.02 -4.67
C LEU A 101 6.62 7.83 -4.03
N LEU A 102 7.63 8.06 -3.19
CA LEU A 102 8.38 6.96 -2.57
C LEU A 102 7.48 6.10 -1.66
N LEU A 103 6.64 6.74 -0.86
CA LEU A 103 5.73 6.04 0.04
C LEU A 103 4.56 5.34 -0.67
N SER A 104 4.31 5.67 -1.95
CA SER A 104 3.30 5.00 -2.77
C SER A 104 3.90 3.90 -3.64
N ILE A 105 5.07 4.14 -4.23
CA ILE A 105 5.72 3.19 -5.15
C ILE A 105 6.19 1.95 -4.40
N ILE A 106 6.81 2.10 -3.22
CA ILE A 106 7.40 0.96 -2.51
C ILE A 106 6.34 -0.07 -2.08
N PRO A 107 5.23 0.29 -1.40
CA PRO A 107 4.17 -0.67 -1.08
C PRO A 107 3.54 -1.30 -2.32
N SER A 108 3.34 -0.53 -3.38
CA SER A 108 2.82 -1.05 -4.65
C SER A 108 3.76 -2.08 -5.27
N SER A 109 5.08 -1.84 -5.20
CA SER A 109 6.09 -2.78 -5.66
C SER A 109 6.10 -4.07 -4.84
N VAL A 110 5.91 -3.98 -3.52
CA VAL A 110 5.78 -5.16 -2.65
C VAL A 110 4.65 -6.08 -3.12
N PHE A 111 3.45 -5.53 -3.41
CA PHE A 111 2.32 -6.33 -3.87
C PHE A 111 2.54 -6.91 -5.25
N ILE A 112 3.04 -6.11 -6.21
CA ILE A 112 3.29 -6.58 -7.58
C ILE A 112 4.35 -7.67 -7.59
N VAL A 113 5.49 -7.47 -6.93
CA VAL A 113 6.57 -8.45 -6.88
C VAL A 113 6.12 -9.72 -6.17
N SER A 114 5.39 -9.58 -5.05
CA SER A 114 4.83 -10.72 -4.33
C SER A 114 3.88 -11.54 -5.18
N SER A 115 3.00 -10.88 -5.93
CA SER A 115 2.04 -11.56 -6.81
C SER A 115 2.73 -12.36 -7.93
N ILE A 116 3.78 -11.81 -8.50
CA ILE A 116 4.58 -12.48 -9.53
C ILE A 116 5.32 -13.67 -8.95
N LEU A 117 5.98 -13.51 -7.79
CA LEU A 117 6.80 -14.56 -7.18
C LEU A 117 5.99 -15.77 -6.69
N ILE A 118 4.76 -15.53 -6.24
CA ILE A 118 3.83 -16.60 -5.80
C ILE A 118 2.95 -17.07 -6.98
N ALA A 119 3.00 -16.38 -8.13
CA ALA A 119 2.10 -16.58 -9.25
C ALA A 119 0.61 -16.54 -8.84
N ASN A 120 0.24 -15.50 -8.08
CA ASN A 120 -1.13 -15.30 -7.63
C ASN A 120 -1.80 -14.25 -8.52
N ILE A 121 -2.70 -14.71 -9.42
CA ILE A 121 -3.37 -13.89 -10.42
C ILE A 121 -4.28 -12.85 -9.77
N LEU A 122 -5.03 -13.23 -8.73
CA LEU A 122 -5.93 -12.28 -8.05
C LEU A 122 -5.13 -11.19 -7.36
N LEU A 123 -4.07 -11.55 -6.64
CA LEU A 123 -3.19 -10.57 -6.03
C LEU A 123 -2.60 -9.62 -7.08
N PHE A 124 -2.21 -10.13 -8.25
CA PHE A 124 -1.66 -9.31 -9.34
C PHE A 124 -2.67 -8.27 -9.83
N VAL A 125 -3.90 -8.68 -10.10
CA VAL A 125 -4.97 -7.76 -10.57
C VAL A 125 -5.21 -6.66 -9.56
N PHE A 126 -5.38 -7.00 -8.27
CA PHE A 126 -5.60 -6.00 -7.23
C PHE A 126 -4.36 -5.13 -6.97
N ALA A 127 -3.16 -5.69 -7.11
CA ALA A 127 -1.91 -4.93 -6.98
C ALA A 127 -1.76 -3.87 -8.08
N VAL A 128 -2.16 -4.17 -9.32
CA VAL A 128 -2.15 -3.21 -10.42
C VAL A 128 -3.17 -2.10 -10.19
N ILE A 129 -4.41 -2.45 -9.80
CA ILE A 129 -5.45 -1.46 -9.47
C ILE A 129 -4.96 -0.54 -8.34
N PHE A 130 -4.42 -1.14 -7.28
CA PHE A 130 -3.88 -0.38 -6.13
C PHE A 130 -2.73 0.52 -6.55
N ALA A 131 -1.74 0.01 -7.30
CA ALA A 131 -0.58 0.78 -7.71
C ALA A 131 -0.95 2.04 -8.49
N VAL A 132 -1.80 1.89 -9.52
CA VAL A 132 -2.22 3.01 -10.35
C VAL A 132 -3.00 4.05 -9.53
N THR A 133 -3.98 3.61 -8.76
CA THR A 133 -4.85 4.53 -8.02
C THR A 133 -4.13 5.15 -6.83
N HIS A 134 -3.32 4.38 -6.10
CA HIS A 134 -2.56 4.86 -4.94
C HIS A 134 -1.51 5.90 -5.32
N ILE A 135 -0.73 5.67 -6.39
CA ILE A 135 0.24 6.63 -6.89
C ILE A 135 -0.46 7.90 -7.37
N PHE A 136 -1.56 7.75 -8.11
CA PHE A 136 -2.33 8.89 -8.62
C PHE A 136 -2.90 9.76 -7.49
N VAL A 137 -3.57 9.14 -6.51
CA VAL A 137 -4.16 9.85 -5.36
C VAL A 137 -3.06 10.52 -4.53
N SER A 138 -1.94 9.84 -4.29
CA SER A 138 -0.82 10.37 -3.52
C SER A 138 -0.18 11.61 -4.17
N ILE A 139 0.04 11.58 -5.49
CA ILE A 139 0.58 12.73 -6.23
C ILE A 139 -0.40 13.91 -6.19
N LYS A 140 -1.69 13.66 -6.43
CA LYS A 140 -2.71 14.71 -6.42
C LYS A 140 -2.87 15.33 -5.02
N SER A 141 -2.85 14.51 -3.97
CA SER A 141 -2.88 14.99 -2.59
C SER A 141 -1.66 15.84 -2.23
N ALA A 142 -0.46 15.40 -2.64
CA ALA A 142 0.77 16.16 -2.41
C ALA A 142 0.82 17.48 -3.19
N LYS A 143 0.25 17.53 -4.39
CA LYS A 143 0.11 18.78 -5.15
C LYS A 143 -0.89 19.73 -4.49
N ALA A 144 -2.01 19.24 -4.03
CA ALA A 144 -3.01 20.05 -3.33
C ALA A 144 -2.51 20.60 -1.98
N GLU A 145 -1.61 19.88 -1.31
CA GLU A 145 -0.96 20.36 -0.08
C GLU A 145 0.01 21.52 -0.34
N ASN A 146 0.68 21.52 -1.50
CA ASN A 146 1.63 22.57 -1.89
C ASN A 146 0.98 23.80 -2.52
N THR A 147 -0.27 23.71 -2.93
CA THR A 147 -1.04 24.84 -3.44
C THR A 147 -1.90 25.35 -2.29
N ASP A 148 -1.80 26.62 -1.92
CA ASP A 148 -2.59 27.26 -0.84
C ASP A 148 -4.09 27.33 -1.17
N GLU A 149 -4.65 26.26 -1.72
CA GLU A 149 -6.10 26.13 -1.90
C GLU A 149 -6.77 25.98 -0.54
N PRO A 150 -7.93 26.63 -0.34
CA PRO A 150 -8.62 26.66 0.95
C PRO A 150 -8.91 25.21 1.40
N LYS A 151 -8.30 24.84 2.52
CA LYS A 151 -8.47 23.53 3.16
C LYS A 151 -9.95 23.27 3.39
N ILE A 152 -10.58 22.50 2.54
CA ILE A 152 -11.95 22.06 2.75
C ILE A 152 -11.95 21.14 3.95
N LYS A 153 -12.30 21.69 5.11
CA LYS A 153 -12.63 20.91 6.30
C LYS A 153 -13.87 20.07 6.02
N LYS A 154 -13.71 18.90 5.43
CA LYS A 154 -14.80 17.93 5.32
C LYS A 154 -14.64 16.85 6.37
N LYS A 155 -15.48 17.02 7.40
CA LYS A 155 -16.01 16.00 8.28
C LYS A 155 -16.18 14.67 7.56
N THR A 156 -15.39 13.65 7.93
CA THR A 156 -15.97 12.31 8.02
C THR A 156 -14.97 11.41 8.76
N ILE A 157 -15.28 11.09 9.99
CA ILE A 157 -14.62 10.07 10.83
C ILE A 157 -14.54 8.73 10.09
N ILE A 158 -15.49 8.43 9.23
CA ILE A 158 -15.53 7.24 8.37
C ILE A 158 -14.35 7.21 7.39
N SER A 159 -13.91 8.35 6.85
CA SER A 159 -12.75 8.43 5.95
C SER A 159 -11.44 8.10 6.65
N VAL A 160 -11.30 8.44 7.93
CA VAL A 160 -10.09 8.17 8.71
C VAL A 160 -9.96 6.68 8.99
N ILE A 161 -11.05 5.99 9.29
CA ILE A 161 -11.05 4.53 9.51
C ILE A 161 -10.78 3.79 8.19
N ALA A 162 -11.31 4.24 7.07
CA ALA A 162 -11.06 3.66 5.75
C ALA A 162 -9.62 3.88 5.25
N VAL A 163 -8.90 4.87 5.78
CA VAL A 163 -7.46 5.09 5.49
C VAL A 163 -6.57 4.30 6.46
N LEU A 164 -7.11 3.93 7.64
CA LEU A 164 -6.40 3.22 8.70
C LEU A 164 -6.40 1.70 8.53
N LEU A 165 -7.42 1.16 7.93
CA LEU A 165 -7.55 -0.26 7.59
C LEU A 165 -7.25 -0.46 6.11
#